data_10b9c47436cdb97c046d3adc8b7cf1b7
#
_entry.id   10b9c47436cdb97c046d3adc8b7cf1b7
#
_cell.length_a   1.000
_cell.length_b   1.000
_cell.length_c   1.000
_cell.angle_alpha   90.00
_cell.angle_beta   90.00
_cell.angle_gamma   90.00
#
_symmetry.space_group_name_H-M   'P 1'
#
loop_
_entity.id
_entity.type
_entity.pdbx_description
1 polymer ?
#
loop_
_entity_poly.entity_id
_entity_poly.type
_entity_poly.pdbx_seq_one_letter_code
_entity_poly.pdbx_strand_id
1 'polypeptide(L)'
;MTVAVNKTPGLASRLVNGVLSIKPLANLAKHQAREMMIKRAENIGVHWRQEAQALLDRNWDAELLSVQNPALVYPKYYLTSFHAYEKGNMSWESATEVEVAARTVHAGIWPEAGAEGDAKLRASYHEVIKSQIPSSPQDIVDLGCSVGMSTFALGEVYPEAKMTGVDLSPYFLAVAQYRSQQRESEFFNKNSPTWVQAAAESTGLPAAAFDLVSMCLVCHELPHKATREIFREARRLLRVGGHLTIMDMNPQSEVYAKMPPYILTLLKSTEPYLDQYFALDIEQALVDPGFAQPTITCNTPRHRTIVAEAI
;
A
#
# COMPACT_ATOMS: atom_id res chain seq x y z
N MET A 1 -20.58 2.25 14.15
CA MET A 1 -20.68 0.92 14.81
C MET A 1 -19.76 -0.04 14.08
N THR A 2 -18.64 -0.42 14.68
CA THR A 2 -17.61 -1.31 14.13
C THR A 2 -18.13 -2.75 14.08
N VAL A 3 -18.61 -3.20 12.94
CA VAL A 3 -19.31 -4.51 12.79
C VAL A 3 -18.34 -5.70 12.69
N ALA A 4 -17.06 -5.49 12.36
CA ALA A 4 -16.12 -6.59 12.06
C ALA A 4 -15.23 -7.04 13.24
N VAL A 5 -15.13 -6.27 14.34
CA VAL A 5 -14.08 -6.47 15.37
C VAL A 5 -14.48 -7.43 16.49
N ASN A 6 -15.76 -7.73 16.72
CA ASN A 6 -16.23 -8.40 17.94
C ASN A 6 -16.91 -9.77 17.77
N LYS A 7 -16.53 -10.57 16.76
CA LYS A 7 -16.99 -11.97 16.74
C LYS A 7 -15.98 -12.86 17.46
N THR A 8 -16.37 -13.45 18.60
CA THR A 8 -15.60 -14.54 19.26
C THR A 8 -15.22 -15.59 18.21
N PRO A 9 -13.94 -16.00 18.14
CA PRO A 9 -13.47 -16.96 17.16
C PRO A 9 -14.28 -18.28 17.26
N GLY A 10 -14.99 -18.63 16.19
CA GLY A 10 -15.68 -19.92 16.09
C GLY A 10 -14.70 -21.10 16.07
N LEU A 11 -15.20 -22.32 16.17
CA LEU A 11 -14.39 -23.55 16.14
C LEU A 11 -13.43 -23.60 14.94
N ALA A 12 -13.87 -23.20 13.75
CA ALA A 12 -13.05 -23.17 12.54
C ALA A 12 -11.88 -22.17 12.67
N SER A 13 -12.12 -20.97 13.22
CA SER A 13 -11.05 -19.98 13.48
C SER A 13 -10.05 -20.47 14.54
N ARG A 14 -10.52 -21.19 15.57
CA ARG A 14 -9.64 -21.77 16.58
C ARG A 14 -8.76 -22.88 15.99
N LEU A 15 -9.30 -23.71 15.09
CA LEU A 15 -8.54 -24.72 14.36
C LEU A 15 -7.50 -24.08 13.45
N VAL A 16 -7.86 -23.04 12.69
CA VAL A 16 -6.91 -22.29 11.86
C VAL A 16 -5.80 -21.68 12.71
N ASN A 17 -6.13 -21.02 13.82
CA ASN A 17 -5.13 -20.47 14.74
C ASN A 17 -4.23 -21.57 15.33
N GLY A 18 -4.80 -22.74 15.66
CA GLY A 18 -4.03 -23.90 16.12
C GLY A 18 -3.03 -24.39 15.08
N VAL A 19 -3.43 -24.47 13.82
CA VAL A 19 -2.54 -24.86 12.70
C VAL A 19 -1.46 -23.78 12.48
N LEU A 20 -1.84 -22.51 12.48
CA LEU A 20 -0.91 -21.40 12.26
C LEU A 20 0.07 -21.19 13.42
N SER A 21 -0.24 -21.69 14.65
CA SER A 21 0.70 -21.65 15.78
C SER A 21 1.85 -22.65 15.65
N ILE A 22 1.71 -23.66 14.79
CA ILE A 22 2.71 -24.70 14.54
C ILE A 22 3.52 -24.30 13.31
N LYS A 23 4.75 -23.76 13.50
CA LYS A 23 5.60 -23.20 12.42
C LYS A 23 5.67 -24.06 11.14
N PRO A 24 5.92 -25.38 11.16
CA PRO A 24 5.94 -26.17 9.93
C PRO A 24 4.61 -26.19 9.18
N LEU A 25 3.49 -26.26 9.90
CA LEU A 25 2.14 -26.26 9.30
C LEU A 25 1.78 -24.87 8.76
N ALA A 26 2.15 -23.80 9.47
CA ALA A 26 1.99 -22.43 9.01
C ALA A 26 2.77 -22.20 7.72
N ASN A 27 4.02 -22.64 7.62
CA ASN A 27 4.83 -22.52 6.43
C ASN A 27 4.25 -23.31 5.24
N LEU A 28 3.75 -24.52 5.49
CA LEU A 28 3.07 -25.30 4.46
C LEU A 28 1.80 -24.60 3.95
N ALA A 29 0.99 -24.06 4.88
CA ALA A 29 -0.23 -23.33 4.53
C ALA A 29 0.07 -22.06 3.72
N LYS A 30 1.10 -21.29 4.11
CA LYS A 30 1.60 -20.13 3.36
C LYS A 30 2.07 -20.51 1.96
N HIS A 31 2.85 -21.58 1.85
CA HIS A 31 3.32 -22.08 0.55
C HIS A 31 2.15 -22.48 -0.36
N GLN A 32 1.18 -23.22 0.16
CA GLN A 32 -0.01 -23.59 -0.62
C GLN A 32 -0.84 -22.38 -1.03
N ALA A 33 -1.02 -21.41 -0.13
CA ALA A 33 -1.73 -20.16 -0.46
C ALA A 33 -1.00 -19.40 -1.58
N ARG A 34 0.34 -19.28 -1.52
CA ARG A 34 1.14 -18.66 -2.56
C ARG A 34 1.01 -19.40 -3.90
N GLU A 35 1.07 -20.72 -3.92
CA GLU A 35 0.89 -21.51 -5.15
C GLU A 35 -0.51 -21.32 -5.75
N MET A 36 -1.56 -21.23 -4.93
CA MET A 36 -2.90 -20.91 -5.40
C MET A 36 -2.98 -19.51 -6.02
N MET A 37 -2.29 -18.52 -5.43
CA MET A 37 -2.21 -17.16 -5.98
C MET A 37 -1.47 -17.14 -7.31
N ILE A 38 -0.33 -17.83 -7.42
CA ILE A 38 0.43 -17.95 -8.67
C ILE A 38 -0.43 -18.61 -9.76
N LYS A 39 -1.11 -19.71 -9.45
CA LYS A 39 -2.00 -20.37 -10.40
C LYS A 39 -3.14 -19.45 -10.86
N ARG A 40 -3.68 -18.64 -9.95
CA ARG A 40 -4.69 -17.64 -10.29
C ARG A 40 -4.12 -16.56 -11.22
N ALA A 41 -2.90 -16.07 -10.92
CA ALA A 41 -2.19 -15.11 -11.74
C ALA A 41 -2.04 -15.59 -13.19
N GLU A 42 -1.51 -16.79 -13.37
CA GLU A 42 -1.34 -17.39 -14.69
C GLU A 42 -2.68 -17.53 -15.46
N ASN A 43 -3.76 -17.89 -14.77
CA ASN A 43 -5.09 -18.00 -15.38
C ASN A 43 -5.67 -16.68 -15.88
N ILE A 44 -5.21 -15.55 -15.35
CA ILE A 44 -5.65 -14.19 -15.78
C ILE A 44 -4.61 -13.48 -16.66
N GLY A 45 -3.57 -14.21 -17.11
CA GLY A 45 -2.52 -13.66 -17.98
C GLY A 45 -1.44 -12.86 -17.25
N VAL A 46 -1.33 -12.98 -15.93
CA VAL A 46 -0.21 -12.44 -15.16
C VAL A 46 0.85 -13.53 -15.00
N HIS A 47 1.97 -13.40 -15.71
CA HIS A 47 3.04 -14.39 -15.71
C HIS A 47 3.95 -14.26 -14.48
N TRP A 48 3.40 -14.55 -13.29
CA TRP A 48 4.03 -14.29 -11.99
C TRP A 48 5.47 -14.80 -11.92
N ARG A 49 5.69 -16.09 -12.21
CA ARG A 49 7.02 -16.68 -12.08
C ARG A 49 8.01 -16.07 -13.06
N GLN A 50 7.60 -15.85 -14.29
CA GLN A 50 8.45 -15.27 -15.33
C GLN A 50 8.81 -13.82 -15.01
N GLU A 51 7.85 -13.00 -14.63
CA GLU A 51 8.05 -11.58 -14.34
C GLU A 51 8.89 -11.39 -13.08
N ALA A 52 8.60 -12.14 -12.00
CA ALA A 52 9.40 -12.09 -10.77
C ALA A 52 10.83 -12.59 -10.99
N GLN A 53 11.03 -13.70 -11.73
CA GLN A 53 12.35 -14.23 -12.02
C GLN A 53 13.18 -13.28 -12.87
N ALA A 54 12.59 -12.65 -13.89
CA ALA A 54 13.27 -11.66 -14.71
C ALA A 54 13.82 -10.47 -13.90
N LEU A 55 13.11 -10.08 -12.83
CA LEU A 55 13.61 -9.07 -11.90
C LEU A 55 14.67 -9.64 -10.95
N LEU A 56 14.49 -10.86 -10.43
CA LEU A 56 15.47 -11.50 -9.53
C LEU A 56 16.85 -11.73 -10.19
N ASP A 57 16.86 -12.03 -11.49
CA ASP A 57 18.09 -12.30 -12.25
C ASP A 57 18.93 -11.05 -12.56
N ARG A 58 18.42 -9.86 -12.23
CA ARG A 58 19.13 -8.59 -12.48
C ARG A 58 20.19 -8.32 -11.42
N ASN A 59 21.25 -7.61 -11.82
CA ASN A 59 22.12 -6.92 -10.86
C ASN A 59 21.41 -5.60 -10.44
N TRP A 60 21.25 -5.41 -9.15
CA TRP A 60 20.55 -4.28 -8.52
C TRP A 60 21.48 -3.28 -7.82
N ASP A 61 22.81 -3.47 -7.91
CA ASP A 61 23.77 -2.69 -7.11
C ASP A 61 23.66 -1.18 -7.38
N ALA A 62 23.48 -0.80 -8.64
CA ALA A 62 23.38 0.61 -9.03
C ALA A 62 22.09 1.29 -8.52
N GLU A 63 20.95 0.66 -8.74
CA GLU A 63 19.65 1.18 -8.30
C GLU A 63 19.59 1.20 -6.77
N LEU A 64 20.04 0.14 -6.10
CA LEU A 64 20.07 0.07 -4.64
C LEU A 64 20.95 1.17 -4.05
N LEU A 65 22.16 1.36 -4.57
CA LEU A 65 23.08 2.40 -4.12
C LEU A 65 22.48 3.81 -4.30
N SER A 66 21.71 4.03 -5.37
CA SER A 66 21.10 5.34 -5.66
C SER A 66 20.00 5.73 -4.72
N VAL A 67 19.32 4.77 -4.09
CA VAL A 67 18.14 5.03 -3.23
C VAL A 67 18.40 4.76 -1.75
N GLN A 68 19.42 3.97 -1.41
CA GLN A 68 19.67 3.51 -0.04
C GLN A 68 20.15 4.65 0.87
N ASN A 69 19.52 4.79 2.02
CA ASN A 69 19.96 5.64 3.12
C ASN A 69 20.62 4.82 4.23
N PRO A 70 21.96 4.76 4.32
CA PRO A 70 22.66 3.92 5.29
C PRO A 70 22.49 4.37 6.74
N ALA A 71 22.00 5.57 6.97
CA ALA A 71 21.76 6.11 8.32
C ALA A 71 20.35 5.80 8.84
N LEU A 72 19.50 5.18 8.03
CA LEU A 72 18.11 4.91 8.39
C LEU A 72 18.00 3.83 9.47
N VAL A 73 17.28 4.15 10.54
CA VAL A 73 16.91 3.21 11.60
C VAL A 73 15.51 2.71 11.34
N TYR A 74 15.35 1.42 11.09
CA TYR A 74 14.06 0.82 10.81
C TYR A 74 13.20 0.71 12.06
N PRO A 75 11.93 1.13 12.02
CA PRO A 75 10.99 0.90 13.09
C PRO A 75 10.71 -0.61 13.26
N LYS A 76 10.54 -1.06 14.50
CA LYS A 76 10.37 -2.50 14.79
C LYS A 76 9.16 -3.13 14.09
N TYR A 77 8.09 -2.37 13.89
CA TYR A 77 6.89 -2.86 13.24
C TYR A 77 7.13 -3.23 11.76
N TYR A 78 8.10 -2.58 11.10
CA TYR A 78 8.42 -2.83 9.70
C TYR A 78 9.31 -4.09 9.49
N LEU A 79 10.03 -4.51 10.51
CA LEU A 79 10.93 -5.67 10.46
C LEU A 79 10.21 -7.01 10.73
N THR A 80 8.90 -7.04 10.66
CA THR A 80 8.08 -8.24 10.88
C THR A 80 7.78 -8.96 9.57
N SER A 81 7.35 -10.22 9.66
CA SER A 81 6.85 -10.96 8.50
C SER A 81 5.54 -10.34 8.00
N PHE A 82 5.47 -10.04 6.70
CA PHE A 82 4.32 -9.45 6.00
C PHE A 82 3.97 -10.24 4.76
N HIS A 83 2.70 -10.26 4.35
CA HIS A 83 2.22 -10.82 3.08
C HIS A 83 2.72 -12.25 2.80
N ALA A 84 2.94 -13.04 3.85
CA ALA A 84 3.55 -14.37 3.81
C ALA A 84 5.07 -14.41 3.52
N TYR A 85 5.74 -13.27 3.31
CA TYR A 85 7.20 -13.22 3.23
C TYR A 85 7.84 -13.23 4.62
N GLU A 86 8.83 -14.09 4.84
CA GLU A 86 9.48 -14.24 6.15
C GLU A 86 10.21 -12.97 6.59
N LYS A 87 10.85 -12.28 5.63
CA LYS A 87 11.54 -11.00 5.85
C LYS A 87 10.63 -9.78 5.61
N GLY A 88 9.32 -9.99 5.43
CA GLY A 88 8.39 -8.93 5.10
C GLY A 88 8.82 -8.14 3.87
N ASN A 89 8.68 -6.84 3.94
CA ASN A 89 9.02 -5.91 2.85
C ASN A 89 10.55 -5.68 2.70
N MET A 90 11.38 -6.31 3.54
CA MET A 90 12.84 -6.19 3.54
C MET A 90 13.53 -7.33 2.78
N SER A 91 13.07 -7.64 1.56
CA SER A 91 13.66 -8.70 0.72
C SER A 91 13.48 -8.43 -0.77
N TRP A 92 14.38 -8.97 -1.58
CA TRP A 92 14.23 -8.99 -3.03
C TRP A 92 13.00 -9.80 -3.47
N GLU A 93 12.68 -10.88 -2.77
CA GLU A 93 11.51 -11.71 -3.07
C GLU A 93 10.24 -10.86 -3.03
N SER A 94 10.00 -10.10 -1.95
CA SER A 94 8.83 -9.21 -1.86
C SER A 94 8.87 -8.10 -2.91
N ALA A 95 10.03 -7.49 -3.16
CA ALA A 95 10.17 -6.38 -4.11
C ALA A 95 9.91 -6.80 -5.57
N THR A 96 10.31 -8.01 -5.95
CA THR A 96 10.12 -8.52 -7.32
C THR A 96 8.73 -9.11 -7.56
N GLU A 97 7.99 -9.43 -6.50
CA GLU A 97 6.67 -10.06 -6.60
C GLU A 97 5.50 -9.10 -6.35
N VAL A 98 5.71 -7.94 -5.71
CA VAL A 98 4.60 -7.07 -5.27
C VAL A 98 3.69 -6.61 -6.43
N GLU A 99 4.23 -6.32 -7.62
CA GLU A 99 3.43 -5.91 -8.79
C GLU A 99 2.51 -7.05 -9.28
N VAL A 100 3.05 -8.24 -9.45
CA VAL A 100 2.28 -9.41 -9.91
C VAL A 100 1.26 -9.85 -8.84
N ALA A 101 1.62 -9.72 -7.56
CA ALA A 101 0.74 -9.99 -6.44
C ALA A 101 -0.45 -9.00 -6.42
N ALA A 102 -0.18 -7.70 -6.54
CA ALA A 102 -1.22 -6.67 -6.58
C ALA A 102 -2.20 -6.88 -7.73
N ARG A 103 -1.70 -7.09 -8.97
CA ARG A 103 -2.55 -7.41 -10.14
C ARG A 103 -3.42 -8.64 -9.89
N THR A 104 -2.87 -9.67 -9.25
CA THR A 104 -3.59 -10.92 -8.98
C THR A 104 -4.67 -10.74 -7.89
N VAL A 105 -4.36 -10.02 -6.82
CA VAL A 105 -5.32 -9.76 -5.72
C VAL A 105 -6.47 -8.88 -6.21
N HIS A 106 -6.15 -7.80 -6.91
CA HIS A 106 -7.13 -6.80 -7.33
C HIS A 106 -7.99 -7.25 -8.51
N ALA A 107 -7.54 -8.22 -9.31
CA ALA A 107 -8.40 -8.93 -10.27
C ALA A 107 -9.67 -9.53 -9.63
N GLY A 108 -9.65 -9.83 -8.33
CA GLY A 108 -10.82 -10.32 -7.61
C GLY A 108 -11.87 -9.28 -7.28
N ILE A 109 -11.61 -8.00 -7.52
CA ILE A 109 -12.58 -6.91 -7.31
C ILE A 109 -13.53 -6.85 -8.52
N TRP A 110 -12.97 -6.97 -9.71
CA TRP A 110 -13.69 -6.98 -10.99
C TRP A 110 -13.21 -8.20 -11.82
N PRO A 111 -13.83 -9.37 -11.65
CA PRO A 111 -13.39 -10.59 -12.34
C PRO A 111 -13.29 -10.45 -13.86
N GLU A 112 -14.14 -9.60 -14.45
CA GLU A 112 -14.16 -9.32 -15.88
C GLU A 112 -12.95 -8.49 -16.36
N ALA A 113 -12.31 -7.75 -15.46
CA ALA A 113 -11.13 -6.95 -15.79
C ALA A 113 -9.83 -7.77 -15.79
N GLY A 114 -9.82 -8.95 -15.17
CA GLY A 114 -8.63 -9.81 -15.12
C GLY A 114 -7.42 -9.06 -14.56
N ALA A 115 -6.30 -9.07 -15.28
CA ALA A 115 -5.05 -8.41 -14.89
C ALA A 115 -5.17 -6.89 -14.73
N GLU A 116 -6.16 -6.25 -15.38
CA GLU A 116 -6.41 -4.80 -15.31
C GLU A 116 -7.12 -4.37 -14.02
N GLY A 117 -7.46 -5.31 -13.14
CA GLY A 117 -8.14 -5.01 -11.87
C GLY A 117 -7.39 -4.04 -10.97
N ASP A 118 -6.04 -4.09 -10.95
CA ASP A 118 -5.21 -3.15 -10.18
C ASP A 118 -5.26 -1.74 -10.77
N ALA A 119 -5.09 -1.61 -12.08
CA ALA A 119 -5.19 -0.32 -12.76
C ALA A 119 -6.58 0.32 -12.56
N LYS A 120 -7.64 -0.48 -12.64
CA LYS A 120 -9.02 -0.04 -12.38
C LYS A 120 -9.22 0.41 -10.93
N LEU A 121 -8.60 -0.28 -9.96
CA LEU A 121 -8.64 0.13 -8.55
C LEU A 121 -7.99 1.50 -8.35
N ARG A 122 -6.80 1.72 -8.91
CA ARG A 122 -6.12 3.01 -8.83
C ARG A 122 -6.88 4.11 -9.55
N ALA A 123 -7.44 3.82 -10.73
CA ALA A 123 -8.30 4.77 -11.44
C ALA A 123 -9.50 5.20 -10.58
N SER A 124 -10.16 4.27 -9.89
CA SER A 124 -11.28 4.60 -8.99
C SER A 124 -10.88 5.51 -7.82
N TYR A 125 -9.66 5.38 -7.32
CA TYR A 125 -9.07 6.27 -6.33
C TYR A 125 -8.87 7.68 -6.89
N HIS A 126 -8.26 7.76 -8.08
CA HIS A 126 -7.97 9.03 -8.73
C HIS A 126 -9.25 9.80 -9.13
N GLU A 127 -10.31 9.11 -9.48
CA GLU A 127 -11.62 9.73 -9.74
C GLU A 127 -12.16 10.43 -8.49
N VAL A 128 -12.06 9.81 -7.31
CA VAL A 128 -12.45 10.46 -6.05
C VAL A 128 -11.57 11.67 -5.77
N ILE A 129 -10.25 11.57 -5.93
CA ILE A 129 -9.34 12.69 -5.75
C ILE A 129 -9.76 13.86 -6.64
N LYS A 130 -9.89 13.62 -7.95
CA LYS A 130 -10.28 14.66 -8.93
C LYS A 130 -11.62 15.31 -8.62
N SER A 131 -12.56 14.56 -8.06
CA SER A 131 -13.90 15.08 -7.74
C SER A 131 -13.94 15.95 -6.48
N GLN A 132 -12.94 15.82 -5.59
CA GLN A 132 -12.95 16.46 -4.27
C GLN A 132 -11.86 17.51 -4.10
N ILE A 133 -10.76 17.43 -4.86
CA ILE A 133 -9.68 18.42 -4.81
C ILE A 133 -9.92 19.47 -5.90
N PRO A 134 -10.09 20.75 -5.53
CA PRO A 134 -10.55 21.80 -6.46
C PRO A 134 -9.49 22.23 -7.47
N SER A 135 -8.20 22.00 -7.19
CA SER A 135 -7.08 22.42 -8.06
C SER A 135 -6.11 21.27 -8.28
N SER A 136 -5.52 21.18 -9.47
CA SER A 136 -4.47 20.20 -9.75
C SER A 136 -3.25 20.43 -8.87
N PRO A 137 -2.82 19.44 -8.06
CA PRO A 137 -1.62 19.54 -7.26
C PRO A 137 -0.37 19.64 -8.14
N GLN A 138 0.62 20.43 -7.68
CA GLN A 138 1.89 20.62 -8.38
C GLN A 138 3.04 19.84 -7.71
N ASP A 139 2.99 19.67 -6.39
CA ASP A 139 3.96 18.91 -5.62
C ASP A 139 3.22 17.78 -4.88
N ILE A 140 3.51 16.54 -5.24
CA ILE A 140 2.83 15.34 -4.71
C ILE A 140 3.85 14.45 -4.02
N VAL A 141 3.51 13.97 -2.83
CA VAL A 141 4.28 12.90 -2.16
C VAL A 141 3.39 11.68 -1.91
N ASP A 142 3.91 10.50 -2.28
CA ASP A 142 3.27 9.20 -2.09
C ASP A 142 4.00 8.46 -0.96
N LEU A 143 3.35 8.33 0.21
CA LEU A 143 3.91 7.70 1.41
C LEU A 143 3.60 6.21 1.42
N GLY A 144 4.62 5.37 1.53
CA GLY A 144 4.53 3.92 1.37
C GLY A 144 4.38 3.54 -0.11
N CYS A 145 5.17 4.18 -0.97
CA CYS A 145 5.04 4.05 -2.43
C CYS A 145 5.44 2.68 -2.99
N SER A 146 6.07 1.82 -2.18
CA SER A 146 6.54 0.49 -2.61
C SER A 146 7.40 0.58 -3.89
N VAL A 147 7.13 -0.23 -4.90
CA VAL A 147 7.82 -0.20 -6.20
C VAL A 147 7.27 0.89 -7.16
N GLY A 148 6.54 1.86 -6.64
CA GLY A 148 6.09 3.05 -7.37
C GLY A 148 4.78 2.90 -8.14
N MET A 149 4.03 1.80 -7.99
CA MET A 149 2.79 1.58 -8.76
C MET A 149 1.77 2.73 -8.58
N SER A 150 1.54 3.20 -7.36
CA SER A 150 0.65 4.33 -7.06
C SER A 150 1.25 5.65 -7.52
N THR A 151 2.55 5.84 -7.32
CA THR A 151 3.27 7.04 -7.72
C THR A 151 3.22 7.26 -9.22
N PHE A 152 3.48 6.21 -10.01
CA PHE A 152 3.40 6.29 -11.47
C PHE A 152 1.97 6.59 -11.94
N ALA A 153 0.99 5.89 -11.38
CA ALA A 153 -0.41 6.10 -11.74
C ALA A 153 -0.90 7.52 -11.39
N LEU A 154 -0.44 8.12 -10.28
CA LEU A 154 -0.67 9.53 -9.97
C LEU A 154 0.04 10.47 -10.96
N GLY A 155 1.27 10.16 -11.36
CA GLY A 155 2.01 10.95 -12.36
C GLY A 155 1.34 10.95 -13.73
N GLU A 156 0.67 9.86 -14.13
CA GLU A 156 -0.14 9.81 -15.35
C GLU A 156 -1.39 10.73 -15.26
N VAL A 157 -1.95 10.85 -14.05
CA VAL A 157 -3.12 11.71 -13.79
C VAL A 157 -2.74 13.19 -13.69
N TYR A 158 -1.56 13.49 -13.13
CA TYR A 158 -1.03 14.84 -12.91
C TYR A 158 0.35 14.99 -13.56
N PRO A 159 0.44 15.01 -14.90
CA PRO A 159 1.72 14.93 -15.61
C PRO A 159 2.65 16.14 -15.40
N GLU A 160 2.11 17.27 -14.96
CA GLU A 160 2.90 18.47 -14.66
C GLU A 160 3.39 18.50 -13.20
N ALA A 161 2.88 17.61 -12.36
CA ALA A 161 3.25 17.56 -10.94
C ALA A 161 4.66 16.97 -10.73
N LYS A 162 5.36 17.48 -9.74
CA LYS A 162 6.58 16.86 -9.22
C LYS A 162 6.20 15.76 -8.25
N MET A 163 6.65 14.55 -8.55
CA MET A 163 6.35 13.36 -7.78
C MET A 163 7.51 13.01 -6.85
N THR A 164 7.19 12.73 -5.59
CA THR A 164 8.12 12.13 -4.62
C THR A 164 7.51 10.87 -4.07
N GLY A 165 8.21 9.73 -4.18
CA GLY A 165 7.83 8.48 -3.54
C GLY A 165 8.68 8.23 -2.30
N VAL A 166 8.06 7.88 -1.18
CA VAL A 166 8.74 7.58 0.08
C VAL A 166 8.41 6.15 0.49
N ASP A 167 9.42 5.34 0.74
CA ASP A 167 9.27 3.99 1.30
C ASP A 167 10.44 3.63 2.23
N LEU A 168 10.22 2.73 3.16
CA LEU A 168 11.23 2.20 4.06
C LEU A 168 12.14 1.16 3.38
N SER A 169 11.60 0.39 2.42
CA SER A 169 12.35 -0.68 1.75
C SER A 169 13.25 -0.15 0.65
N PRO A 170 14.57 -0.28 0.78
CA PRO A 170 15.47 0.08 -0.30
C PRO A 170 15.34 -0.87 -1.50
N TYR A 171 14.86 -2.10 -1.26
CA TYR A 171 14.59 -3.09 -2.32
C TYR A 171 13.41 -2.65 -3.19
N PHE A 172 12.33 -2.17 -2.57
CA PHE A 172 11.19 -1.61 -3.28
C PHE A 172 11.59 -0.38 -4.09
N LEU A 173 12.31 0.55 -3.47
CA LEU A 173 12.75 1.76 -4.14
C LEU A 173 13.77 1.49 -5.27
N ALA A 174 14.61 0.47 -5.17
CA ALA A 174 15.49 0.07 -6.27
C ALA A 174 14.67 -0.41 -7.48
N VAL A 175 13.61 -1.18 -7.27
CA VAL A 175 12.68 -1.57 -8.33
C VAL A 175 11.94 -0.35 -8.89
N ALA A 176 11.48 0.58 -8.03
CA ALA A 176 10.84 1.82 -8.45
C ALA A 176 11.78 2.69 -9.32
N GLN A 177 13.04 2.83 -8.93
CA GLN A 177 14.07 3.54 -9.70
C GLN A 177 14.27 2.90 -11.08
N TYR A 178 14.37 1.58 -11.14
CA TYR A 178 14.47 0.87 -12.42
C TYR A 178 13.23 1.07 -13.30
N ARG A 179 12.05 1.03 -12.71
CA ARG A 179 10.79 1.28 -13.44
C ARG A 179 10.70 2.71 -13.96
N SER A 180 11.24 3.69 -13.22
CA SER A 180 11.37 5.07 -13.70
C SER A 180 12.20 5.13 -14.97
N GLN A 181 13.39 4.52 -14.98
CA GLN A 181 14.29 4.51 -16.14
C GLN A 181 13.65 3.87 -17.38
N GLN A 182 12.85 2.82 -17.20
CA GLN A 182 12.11 2.22 -18.31
C GLN A 182 11.03 3.15 -18.87
N ARG A 183 10.33 3.88 -18.00
CA ARG A 183 9.23 4.79 -18.37
C ARG A 183 9.72 6.12 -18.95
N GLU A 184 10.92 6.60 -18.58
CA GLU A 184 11.54 7.80 -19.16
C GLU A 184 11.68 7.70 -20.66
N SER A 185 11.89 6.50 -21.19
CA SER A 185 11.97 6.27 -22.63
C SER A 185 10.61 6.36 -23.34
N GLU A 186 9.50 6.26 -22.62
CA GLU A 186 8.15 6.13 -23.21
C GLU A 186 7.20 7.29 -22.89
N PHE A 187 7.18 7.82 -21.66
CA PHE A 187 6.13 8.72 -21.16
C PHE A 187 6.60 9.94 -20.35
N PHE A 188 7.71 9.87 -19.62
CA PHE A 188 8.14 10.91 -18.70
C PHE A 188 9.22 11.83 -19.30
N ASN A 189 8.83 12.70 -20.23
CA ASN A 189 9.79 13.62 -20.87
C ASN A 189 10.27 14.78 -19.97
N LYS A 190 9.73 14.97 -18.73
CA LYS A 190 10.09 16.12 -17.89
C LYS A 190 10.22 15.90 -16.38
N ASN A 191 9.52 14.96 -15.76
CA ASN A 191 9.46 14.84 -14.29
C ASN A 191 9.49 13.39 -13.81
N SER A 192 10.65 12.73 -13.89
CA SER A 192 10.83 11.44 -13.21
C SER A 192 10.62 11.59 -11.71
N PRO A 193 9.91 10.65 -11.05
CA PRO A 193 9.73 10.68 -9.61
C PRO A 193 11.06 10.67 -8.85
N THR A 194 11.12 11.42 -7.76
CA THR A 194 12.21 11.33 -6.79
C THR A 194 11.88 10.25 -5.76
N TRP A 195 12.80 9.31 -5.54
CA TRP A 195 12.64 8.25 -4.56
C TRP A 195 13.44 8.55 -3.29
N VAL A 196 12.77 8.44 -2.13
CA VAL A 196 13.34 8.78 -0.82
C VAL A 196 13.16 7.59 0.13
N GLN A 197 14.28 7.01 0.57
CA GLN A 197 14.24 5.98 1.60
C GLN A 197 14.13 6.62 2.98
N ALA A 198 12.93 6.60 3.54
CA ALA A 198 12.63 7.14 4.87
C ALA A 198 11.41 6.45 5.48
N ALA A 199 11.27 6.58 6.80
CA ALA A 199 10.03 6.25 7.48
C ALA A 199 8.94 7.30 7.14
N ALA A 200 7.74 6.86 6.83
CA ALA A 200 6.64 7.76 6.50
C ALA A 200 6.23 8.67 7.68
N GLU A 201 6.52 8.27 8.91
CA GLU A 201 6.34 9.08 10.12
C GLU A 201 7.46 10.11 10.37
N SER A 202 8.55 10.07 9.58
CA SER A 202 9.70 11.00 9.69
C SER A 202 10.47 11.02 8.37
N THR A 203 9.91 11.67 7.36
CA THR A 203 10.41 11.63 5.98
C THR A 203 11.70 12.44 5.76
N GLY A 204 11.97 13.43 6.61
CA GLY A 204 13.05 14.38 6.40
C GLY A 204 12.75 15.40 5.29
N LEU A 205 11.62 15.34 4.63
CA LEU A 205 11.21 16.29 3.60
C LEU A 205 10.82 17.65 4.19
N PRO A 206 10.89 18.74 3.42
CA PRO A 206 10.57 20.08 3.91
C PRO A 206 9.08 20.21 4.29
N ALA A 207 8.81 21.01 5.35
CA ALA A 207 7.46 21.32 5.77
C ALA A 207 6.76 22.23 4.75
N ALA A 208 5.42 22.13 4.65
CA ALA A 208 4.58 22.95 3.78
C ALA A 208 5.10 23.00 2.32
N ALA A 209 5.58 21.88 1.82
CA ALA A 209 6.17 21.76 0.49
C ALA A 209 5.29 21.03 -0.53
N PHE A 210 4.21 20.41 -0.09
CA PHE A 210 3.36 19.57 -0.93
C PHE A 210 1.92 20.08 -0.95
N ASP A 211 1.24 19.87 -2.08
CA ASP A 211 -0.19 20.13 -2.26
C ASP A 211 -1.02 18.89 -2.02
N LEU A 212 -0.41 17.71 -2.27
CA LEU A 212 -1.05 16.41 -2.08
C LEU A 212 -0.09 15.43 -1.40
N VAL A 213 -0.57 14.81 -0.34
CA VAL A 213 0.02 13.59 0.25
C VAL A 213 -0.92 12.44 -0.10
N SER A 214 -0.39 11.38 -0.71
CA SER A 214 -1.12 10.16 -1.04
C SER A 214 -0.63 9.00 -0.17
N MET A 215 -1.55 8.14 0.26
CA MET A 215 -1.29 6.84 0.87
C MET A 215 -2.21 5.80 0.23
N CYS A 216 -1.64 4.90 -0.55
CA CYS A 216 -2.41 3.91 -1.30
C CYS A 216 -2.13 2.49 -0.78
N LEU A 217 -3.10 1.91 -0.05
CA LEU A 217 -3.02 0.55 0.52
C LEU A 217 -1.88 0.40 1.54
N VAL A 218 -1.73 1.35 2.45
CA VAL A 218 -0.65 1.40 3.45
C VAL A 218 -1.16 1.29 4.88
N CYS A 219 -2.29 1.94 5.21
CA CYS A 219 -2.74 2.06 6.60
C CYS A 219 -3.06 0.72 7.26
N HIS A 220 -3.51 -0.29 6.48
CA HIS A 220 -3.84 -1.61 7.00
C HIS A 220 -2.59 -2.42 7.43
N GLU A 221 -1.40 -2.00 6.97
CA GLU A 221 -0.11 -2.59 7.35
C GLU A 221 0.51 -1.96 8.61
N LEU A 222 -0.14 -0.94 9.21
CA LEU A 222 0.47 -0.10 10.24
C LEU A 222 -0.19 -0.27 11.63
N PRO A 223 0.62 -0.30 12.71
CA PRO A 223 0.06 -0.16 14.05
C PRO A 223 -0.50 1.25 14.27
N HIS A 224 -1.52 1.40 15.13
CA HIS A 224 -2.18 2.68 15.44
C HIS A 224 -1.21 3.83 15.69
N LYS A 225 -0.12 3.56 16.41
CA LYS A 225 0.87 4.58 16.74
C LYS A 225 1.54 5.13 15.49
N ALA A 226 2.02 4.25 14.61
CA ALA A 226 2.67 4.66 13.36
C ALA A 226 1.69 5.42 12.47
N THR A 227 0.45 4.93 12.30
CA THR A 227 -0.58 5.62 11.51
C THR A 227 -0.79 7.06 11.99
N ARG A 228 -0.94 7.27 13.31
CA ARG A 228 -1.12 8.63 13.87
C ARG A 228 0.12 9.51 13.68
N GLU A 229 1.30 8.95 13.79
CA GLU A 229 2.56 9.68 13.55
C GLU A 229 2.71 10.06 12.08
N ILE A 230 2.35 9.17 11.15
CA ILE A 230 2.32 9.44 9.71
C ILE A 230 1.32 10.55 9.39
N PHE A 231 0.14 10.57 10.00
CA PHE A 231 -0.82 11.65 9.77
C PHE A 231 -0.31 13.01 10.26
N ARG A 232 0.46 13.06 11.36
CA ARG A 232 1.15 14.28 11.80
C ARG A 232 2.22 14.71 10.80
N GLU A 233 3.00 13.77 10.30
CA GLU A 233 4.00 14.05 9.27
C GLU A 233 3.34 14.53 7.97
N ALA A 234 2.29 13.88 7.52
CA ALA A 234 1.51 14.31 6.35
C ALA A 234 1.00 15.75 6.50
N ARG A 235 0.46 16.10 7.71
CA ARG A 235 0.04 17.48 8.00
C ARG A 235 1.21 18.46 7.95
N ARG A 236 2.38 18.09 8.45
CA ARG A 236 3.60 18.91 8.40
C ARG A 236 4.08 19.14 6.96
N LEU A 237 3.98 18.14 6.11
CA LEU A 237 4.41 18.20 4.72
C LEU A 237 3.50 19.09 3.87
N LEU A 238 2.22 19.12 4.17
CA LEU A 238 1.21 19.84 3.39
C LEU A 238 1.23 21.34 3.65
N ARG A 239 1.07 22.09 2.57
CA ARG A 239 0.62 23.49 2.63
C ARG A 239 -0.77 23.58 3.24
N VAL A 240 -1.11 24.71 3.84
CA VAL A 240 -2.51 24.98 4.23
C VAL A 240 -3.39 24.95 2.97
N GLY A 241 -4.52 24.27 3.03
CA GLY A 241 -5.38 23.99 1.88
C GLY A 241 -4.93 22.81 1.00
N GLY A 242 -3.75 22.21 1.29
CA GLY A 242 -3.33 20.95 0.67
C GLY A 242 -4.11 19.75 1.24
N HIS A 243 -4.02 18.60 0.59
CA HIS A 243 -4.87 17.46 0.90
C HIS A 243 -4.08 16.19 1.22
N LEU A 244 -4.48 15.48 2.26
CA LEU A 244 -4.12 14.07 2.45
C LEU A 244 -5.20 13.19 1.85
N THR A 245 -4.80 12.26 1.00
CA THR A 245 -5.70 11.26 0.42
C THR A 245 -5.24 9.85 0.77
N ILE A 246 -6.18 9.01 1.17
CA ILE A 246 -5.90 7.63 1.57
C ILE A 246 -6.88 6.72 0.83
N MET A 247 -6.37 5.75 0.07
CA MET A 247 -7.21 4.63 -0.39
C MET A 247 -6.78 3.37 0.35
N ASP A 248 -7.76 2.72 1.00
CA ASP A 248 -7.47 1.49 1.74
C ASP A 248 -8.73 0.63 1.91
N MET A 249 -8.55 -0.54 2.54
CA MET A 249 -9.64 -1.45 2.89
C MET A 249 -10.74 -0.71 3.67
N ASN A 250 -12.01 -0.98 3.36
CA ASN A 250 -13.12 -0.43 4.10
C ASN A 250 -13.58 -1.39 5.21
N PRO A 251 -13.25 -1.13 6.49
CA PRO A 251 -13.66 -2.00 7.61
C PRO A 251 -15.17 -2.19 7.74
N GLN A 252 -15.96 -1.26 7.18
CA GLN A 252 -17.42 -1.26 7.24
C GLN A 252 -18.06 -1.93 6.01
N SER A 253 -17.25 -2.49 5.08
CA SER A 253 -17.78 -3.11 3.89
C SER A 253 -18.57 -4.38 4.20
N GLU A 254 -19.62 -4.63 3.43
CA GLU A 254 -20.38 -5.87 3.52
C GLU A 254 -19.55 -7.12 3.18
N VAL A 255 -18.49 -6.95 2.38
CA VAL A 255 -17.59 -8.05 2.01
C VAL A 255 -16.88 -8.59 3.25
N TYR A 256 -16.32 -7.69 4.10
CA TYR A 256 -15.68 -8.12 5.35
C TYR A 256 -16.70 -8.54 6.40
N ALA A 257 -17.86 -7.90 6.47
CA ALA A 257 -18.93 -8.29 7.38
C ALA A 257 -19.48 -9.70 7.10
N LYS A 258 -19.56 -10.10 5.83
CA LYS A 258 -20.04 -11.41 5.37
C LYS A 258 -18.92 -12.45 5.22
N MET A 259 -17.65 -12.04 5.38
CA MET A 259 -16.52 -12.94 5.23
C MET A 259 -16.54 -14.07 6.28
N PRO A 260 -16.35 -15.34 5.85
CA PRO A 260 -16.24 -16.44 6.79
C PRO A 260 -15.14 -16.19 7.82
N PRO A 261 -15.37 -16.42 9.13
CA PRO A 261 -14.42 -16.11 10.19
C PRO A 261 -13.04 -16.74 10.00
N TYR A 262 -12.96 -17.94 9.43
CA TYR A 262 -11.68 -18.60 9.16
C TYR A 262 -10.89 -17.92 8.04
N ILE A 263 -11.55 -17.35 7.02
CA ILE A 263 -10.89 -16.57 5.96
C ILE A 263 -10.34 -15.26 6.54
N LEU A 264 -11.14 -14.58 7.39
CA LEU A 264 -10.66 -13.37 8.07
C LEU A 264 -9.47 -13.68 8.98
N THR A 265 -9.45 -14.84 9.63
CA THR A 265 -8.31 -15.30 10.45
C THR A 265 -7.06 -15.51 9.60
N LEU A 266 -7.19 -16.11 8.42
CA LEU A 266 -6.07 -16.27 7.48
C LEU A 266 -5.56 -14.90 7.00
N LEU A 267 -6.43 -13.99 6.62
CA LEU A 267 -6.06 -12.64 6.21
C LEU A 267 -5.26 -11.92 7.32
N LYS A 268 -5.76 -11.96 8.57
CA LYS A 268 -5.07 -11.38 9.73
C LYS A 268 -3.73 -12.04 10.04
N SER A 269 -3.51 -13.27 9.62
CA SER A 269 -2.23 -13.95 9.83
C SER A 269 -1.13 -13.49 8.90
N THR A 270 -1.48 -12.85 7.80
CA THR A 270 -0.55 -12.23 6.84
C THR A 270 -0.45 -10.72 7.02
N GLU A 271 -1.45 -10.11 7.68
CA GLU A 271 -1.57 -8.67 7.96
C GLU A 271 -1.60 -8.42 9.48
N PRO A 272 -0.46 -8.36 10.17
CA PRO A 272 -0.40 -8.40 11.63
C PRO A 272 -1.07 -7.20 12.31
N TYR A 273 -1.24 -6.09 11.60
CA TYR A 273 -1.86 -4.87 12.14
C TYR A 273 -3.29 -4.62 11.66
N LEU A 274 -3.87 -5.55 10.89
CA LEU A 274 -5.21 -5.38 10.31
C LEU A 274 -6.29 -5.14 11.37
N ASP A 275 -6.21 -5.81 12.53
CA ASP A 275 -7.15 -5.57 13.63
C ASP A 275 -7.05 -4.15 14.20
N GLN A 276 -5.83 -3.62 14.28
CA GLN A 276 -5.63 -2.24 14.71
C GLN A 276 -6.20 -1.27 13.69
N TYR A 277 -5.93 -1.47 12.40
CA TYR A 277 -6.50 -0.63 11.35
C TYR A 277 -8.03 -0.66 11.36
N PHE A 278 -8.65 -1.84 11.50
CA PHE A 278 -10.12 -1.97 11.53
C PHE A 278 -10.75 -1.32 12.78
N ALA A 279 -10.01 -1.20 13.88
CA ALA A 279 -10.45 -0.57 15.11
C ALA A 279 -10.13 0.93 15.19
N LEU A 280 -9.35 1.46 14.23
CA LEU A 280 -8.95 2.87 14.23
C LEU A 280 -10.15 3.76 13.93
N ASP A 281 -10.40 4.74 14.81
CA ASP A 281 -11.20 5.91 14.48
C ASP A 281 -10.35 6.81 13.60
N ILE A 282 -10.48 6.60 12.28
CA ILE A 282 -9.64 7.27 11.30
C ILE A 282 -10.01 8.75 11.14
N GLU A 283 -11.28 9.10 11.34
CA GLU A 283 -11.74 10.47 11.27
C GLU A 283 -11.11 11.30 12.40
N GLN A 284 -11.19 10.81 13.63
CA GLN A 284 -10.58 11.50 14.77
C GLN A 284 -9.05 11.51 14.65
N ALA A 285 -8.43 10.43 14.14
CA ALA A 285 -6.98 10.36 13.95
C ALA A 285 -6.45 11.38 12.91
N LEU A 286 -7.30 11.80 11.97
CA LEU A 286 -7.00 12.85 11.00
C LEU A 286 -7.27 14.26 11.57
N VAL A 287 -8.34 14.43 12.32
CA VAL A 287 -8.68 15.74 12.93
C VAL A 287 -7.62 16.14 13.97
N ASP A 288 -7.13 15.20 14.76
CA ASP A 288 -6.16 15.47 15.84
C ASP A 288 -4.90 16.26 15.38
N PRO A 289 -4.25 15.94 14.23
CA PRO A 289 -3.07 16.68 13.77
C PRO A 289 -3.38 17.98 13.01
N GLY A 290 -4.65 18.33 12.77
CA GLY A 290 -5.03 19.59 12.11
C GLY A 290 -5.49 19.42 10.66
N PHE A 291 -6.20 18.35 10.37
CA PHE A 291 -7.01 18.25 9.16
C PHE A 291 -8.47 18.62 9.45
N ALA A 292 -9.15 19.15 8.45
CA ALA A 292 -10.61 19.27 8.49
C ALA A 292 -11.27 17.88 8.58
N GLN A 293 -12.55 17.85 8.93
CA GLN A 293 -13.33 16.61 8.92
C GLN A 293 -13.21 15.94 7.56
N PRO A 294 -12.70 14.70 7.47
CA PRO A 294 -12.48 14.04 6.20
C PRO A 294 -13.78 13.63 5.51
N THR A 295 -13.76 13.58 4.20
CA THR A 295 -14.77 12.88 3.41
C THR A 295 -14.36 11.45 3.17
N ILE A 296 -15.33 10.52 3.22
CA ILE A 296 -15.10 9.09 2.99
C ILE A 296 -16.00 8.60 1.86
N THR A 297 -15.41 8.13 0.78
CA THR A 297 -16.11 7.61 -0.40
C THR A 297 -15.77 6.15 -0.61
N CYS A 298 -16.77 5.27 -0.69
CA CYS A 298 -16.56 3.87 -1.08
C CYS A 298 -16.33 3.80 -2.59
N ASN A 299 -15.09 3.56 -3.01
CA ASN A 299 -14.75 3.49 -4.44
C ASN A 299 -14.82 2.05 -5.00
N THR A 300 -14.86 1.04 -4.13
CA THR A 300 -15.16 -0.36 -4.50
C THR A 300 -15.96 -1.04 -3.38
N PRO A 301 -16.51 -2.26 -3.60
CA PRO A 301 -17.14 -3.01 -2.53
C PRO A 301 -16.23 -3.33 -1.33
N ARG A 302 -14.91 -3.20 -1.47
CA ARG A 302 -13.92 -3.55 -0.43
C ARG A 302 -13.09 -2.38 0.05
N HIS A 303 -13.02 -1.27 -0.73
CA HIS A 303 -12.11 -0.16 -0.50
C HIS A 303 -12.87 1.15 -0.35
N ARG A 304 -12.27 2.06 0.39
CA ARG A 304 -12.71 3.43 0.54
C ARG A 304 -11.56 4.39 0.24
N THR A 305 -11.91 5.54 -0.25
CA THR A 305 -11.02 6.70 -0.37
C THR A 305 -11.40 7.73 0.66
N ILE A 306 -10.43 8.25 1.37
CA ILE A 306 -10.57 9.27 2.40
C ILE A 306 -9.81 10.49 1.91
N VAL A 307 -10.43 11.67 1.96
CA VAL A 307 -9.82 12.95 1.57
C VAL A 307 -9.97 13.92 2.74
N ALA A 308 -8.86 14.51 3.18
CA ALA A 308 -8.81 15.45 4.30
C ALA A 308 -7.97 16.67 3.92
N GLU A 309 -8.53 17.87 4.11
CA GLU A 309 -7.85 19.15 3.85
C GLU A 309 -7.02 19.57 5.07
N ALA A 310 -5.81 20.05 4.84
CA ALA A 310 -4.92 20.61 5.87
C ALA A 310 -5.36 22.04 6.23
N ILE A 311 -5.75 22.28 7.49
CA ILE A 311 -6.22 23.56 8.01
C ILE A 311 -5.19 24.23 8.91
#